data_3531ed4e56b8f21165ef14ba2deaf796
#
_entry.id   3531ed4e56b8f21165ef14ba2deaf796
#
_cell.length_a   1.000
_cell.length_b   1.000
_cell.length_c   1.000
_cell.angle_alpha   90.00
_cell.angle_beta   90.00
_cell.angle_gamma   90.00
#
_symmetry.space_group_name_H-M   'P 1'
#
loop_
_entity.id
_entity.type
_entity.pdbx_description
1 polymer ?
#
loop_
_entity_poly.entity_id
_entity_poly.type
_entity_poly.pdbx_seq_one_letter_code
_entity_poly.pdbx_strand_id
1 'polypeptide(L)'
;SHSHLYENIRDFWVLEDEDGQIVGTVALHVLWRDLAENRGLAVHPTRQGQGLGRWLVLGAAREARDLGLPGVFAWTLEVNFFRALGYRVTSREALPPKVWSECNACPFYENCREIAVIKEFSPGAFRG
;
A
#
# COMPACT_ATOMS: atom_id res chain seq x y z
N SER A 1 2.25 19.37 -11.73
CA SER A 1 3.39 20.30 -11.76
C SER A 1 4.63 19.63 -11.18
N HIS A 2 5.77 20.20 -11.46
CA HIS A 2 7.04 19.69 -10.96
C HIS A 2 7.12 19.73 -9.44
N SER A 3 6.60 20.76 -8.78
CA SER A 3 6.64 20.82 -7.32
C SER A 3 5.79 19.74 -6.67
N HIS A 4 4.63 19.42 -7.24
CA HIS A 4 3.80 18.33 -6.75
C HIS A 4 4.53 16.98 -6.87
N LEU A 5 5.20 16.75 -7.99
CA LEU A 5 5.98 15.53 -8.20
C LEU A 5 7.08 15.39 -7.15
N TYR A 6 7.81 16.45 -6.86
CA TYR A 6 8.88 16.42 -5.85
C TYR A 6 8.36 16.23 -4.44
N GLU A 7 7.23 16.82 -4.09
CA GLU A 7 6.63 16.66 -2.76
C GLU A 7 6.24 15.22 -2.49
N ASN A 8 5.81 14.49 -3.52
CA ASN A 8 5.32 13.13 -3.37
C ASN A 8 6.38 12.06 -3.65
N ILE A 9 7.56 12.44 -4.12
CA ILE A 9 8.57 11.46 -4.53
C ILE A 9 9.07 10.61 -3.34
N ARG A 10 9.00 11.14 -2.11
CA ARG A 10 9.41 10.41 -0.91
C ARG A 10 8.46 9.26 -0.58
N ASP A 11 7.23 9.34 -1.04
CA ASP A 11 6.21 8.36 -0.75
C ASP A 11 6.26 7.17 -1.71
N PHE A 12 7.07 7.26 -2.76
CA PHE A 12 7.12 6.24 -3.80
C PHE A 12 8.37 5.38 -3.68
N TRP A 13 8.18 4.09 -3.88
CA TRP A 13 9.23 3.15 -4.18
C TRP A 13 9.19 2.86 -5.66
N VAL A 14 10.35 2.91 -6.30
CA VAL A 14 10.47 2.64 -7.73
C VAL A 14 11.51 1.55 -7.95
N LEU A 15 11.26 0.72 -8.97
CA LEU A 15 12.23 -0.23 -9.47
C LEU A 15 12.68 0.23 -10.85
N GLU A 16 13.98 0.31 -11.04
CA GLU A 16 14.58 0.63 -12.31
C GLU A 16 15.27 -0.59 -12.89
N ASP A 17 15.24 -0.73 -14.21
CA ASP A 17 16.02 -1.75 -14.90
C ASP A 17 17.45 -1.27 -15.13
N GLU A 18 18.25 -2.09 -15.82
CA GLU A 18 19.64 -1.79 -16.12
C GLU A 18 19.82 -0.55 -16.99
N ASP A 19 18.80 -0.19 -17.76
CA ASP A 19 18.82 0.97 -18.63
C ASP A 19 18.28 2.24 -17.95
N GLY A 20 17.94 2.15 -16.64
CA GLY A 20 17.41 3.27 -15.89
C GLY A 20 15.93 3.53 -16.09
N GLN A 21 15.23 2.62 -16.76
CA GLN A 21 13.78 2.75 -16.95
C GLN A 21 13.03 2.25 -15.71
N ILE A 22 11.99 2.99 -15.34
CA ILE A 22 11.13 2.59 -14.22
C ILE A 22 10.23 1.44 -14.67
N VAL A 23 10.34 0.30 -14.03
CA VAL A 23 9.57 -0.90 -14.36
C VAL A 23 8.53 -1.26 -13.33
N GLY A 24 8.55 -0.62 -12.18
CA GLY A 24 7.53 -0.82 -11.15
C GLY A 24 7.54 0.29 -10.13
N THR A 25 6.38 0.51 -9.51
CA THR A 25 6.20 1.52 -8.46
C THR A 25 5.23 1.05 -7.42
N VAL A 26 5.38 1.57 -6.20
CA VAL A 26 4.36 1.52 -5.15
C VAL A 26 4.52 2.77 -4.30
N ALA A 27 3.41 3.32 -3.84
CA ALA A 27 3.43 4.43 -2.90
C ALA A 27 3.17 3.91 -1.49
N LEU A 28 3.86 4.50 -0.52
CA LEU A 28 3.59 4.31 0.91
C LEU A 28 3.03 5.63 1.42
N HIS A 29 1.72 5.66 1.67
CA HIS A 29 1.05 6.85 2.17
C HIS A 29 0.83 6.73 3.67
N VAL A 30 1.53 7.54 4.44
CA VAL A 30 1.44 7.50 5.89
C VAL A 30 0.22 8.29 6.35
N LEU A 31 -0.66 7.61 7.09
CA LEU A 31 -1.85 8.20 7.68
C LEU A 31 -1.60 8.45 9.16
N TRP A 32 -1.02 9.62 9.45
CA TRP A 32 -0.69 10.01 10.81
C TRP A 32 0.29 9.02 11.46
N ARG A 33 0.08 8.69 12.75
CA ARG A 33 0.98 7.80 13.52
C ARG A 33 0.54 6.35 13.50
N ASP A 34 -0.62 6.08 12.94
CA ASP A 34 -1.29 4.81 13.18
C ASP A 34 -1.08 3.80 12.09
N LEU A 35 -0.93 4.25 10.85
CA LEU A 35 -1.05 3.34 9.74
C LEU A 35 -0.49 3.94 8.46
N ALA A 36 0.00 3.10 7.60
CA ALA A 36 0.36 3.48 6.24
C ALA A 36 -0.45 2.66 5.25
N GLU A 37 -0.63 3.21 4.07
CA GLU A 37 -1.34 2.55 2.99
C GLU A 37 -0.41 2.31 1.81
N ASN A 38 -0.42 1.09 1.26
CA ASN A 38 0.18 0.81 -0.02
C ASN A 38 -0.77 1.29 -1.12
N ARG A 39 -0.33 2.21 -1.94
CA ARG A 39 -1.10 2.77 -3.07
C ARG A 39 -0.32 2.65 -4.36
N GLY A 40 -1.04 2.63 -5.47
CA GLY A 40 -0.43 2.78 -6.79
C GLY A 40 0.57 1.70 -7.14
N LEU A 41 0.37 0.48 -6.63
CA LEU A 41 1.22 -0.64 -7.02
C LEU A 41 1.04 -0.90 -8.52
N ALA A 42 2.11 -0.77 -9.27
CA ALA A 42 2.10 -1.00 -10.71
C ALA A 42 3.43 -1.61 -11.14
N VAL A 43 3.34 -2.58 -12.05
CA VAL A 43 4.51 -3.18 -12.68
C VAL A 43 4.30 -3.06 -14.20
N HIS A 44 5.35 -2.63 -14.88
CA HIS A 44 5.29 -2.47 -16.34
C HIS A 44 4.78 -3.77 -16.99
N PRO A 45 3.86 -3.69 -17.97
CA PRO A 45 3.26 -4.89 -18.57
C PRO A 45 4.27 -5.91 -19.08
N THR A 46 5.41 -5.45 -19.61
CA THR A 46 6.44 -6.35 -20.13
C THR A 46 7.26 -7.02 -19.04
N ARG A 47 7.09 -6.62 -17.80
CA ARG A 47 7.89 -7.11 -16.68
C ARG A 47 7.05 -7.81 -15.61
N GLN A 48 5.78 -8.03 -15.87
CA GLN A 48 4.90 -8.75 -14.96
C GLN A 48 5.28 -10.23 -14.90
N GLY A 49 4.97 -10.87 -13.78
CA GLY A 49 5.29 -12.29 -13.58
C GLY A 49 6.73 -12.56 -13.14
N GLN A 50 7.50 -11.54 -12.82
CA GLN A 50 8.90 -11.65 -12.40
C GLN A 50 9.11 -11.42 -10.90
N GLY A 51 8.04 -11.29 -10.13
CA GLY A 51 8.15 -11.04 -8.69
C GLY A 51 8.43 -9.58 -8.31
N LEU A 52 8.33 -8.64 -9.24
CA LEU A 52 8.64 -7.23 -8.97
C LEU A 52 7.62 -6.59 -8.03
N GLY A 53 6.33 -6.91 -8.21
CA GLY A 53 5.28 -6.42 -7.30
C GLY A 53 5.51 -6.87 -5.87
N ARG A 54 5.94 -8.10 -5.69
CA ARG A 54 6.31 -8.64 -4.38
C ARG A 54 7.43 -7.82 -3.74
N TRP A 55 8.49 -7.55 -4.48
CA TRP A 55 9.61 -6.74 -4.00
C TRP A 55 9.16 -5.37 -3.55
N LEU A 56 8.32 -4.72 -4.35
CA LEU A 56 7.81 -3.39 -4.04
C LEU A 56 6.98 -3.38 -2.75
N VAL A 57 6.04 -4.29 -2.64
CA VAL A 57 5.16 -4.35 -1.46
C VAL A 57 5.95 -4.68 -0.20
N LEU A 58 6.86 -5.66 -0.27
CA LEU A 58 7.68 -6.02 0.88
C LEU A 58 8.62 -4.89 1.29
N GLY A 59 9.20 -4.18 0.32
CA GLY A 59 10.04 -3.02 0.60
C GLY A 59 9.29 -1.90 1.30
N ALA A 60 8.11 -1.57 0.80
CA ALA A 60 7.26 -0.54 1.41
C ALA A 60 6.82 -0.93 2.82
N ALA A 61 6.44 -2.19 3.02
CA ALA A 61 6.06 -2.68 4.35
C ALA A 61 7.23 -2.59 5.34
N ARG A 62 8.43 -2.94 4.88
CA ARG A 62 9.63 -2.84 5.70
C ARG A 62 9.91 -1.39 6.10
N GLU A 63 9.75 -0.46 5.17
CA GLU A 63 9.92 0.95 5.48
C GLU A 63 8.91 1.42 6.52
N ALA A 64 7.65 1.04 6.38
CA ALA A 64 6.62 1.37 7.35
C ALA A 64 6.99 0.86 8.75
N ARG A 65 7.48 -0.37 8.84
CA ARG A 65 7.94 -0.95 10.10
C ARG A 65 9.13 -0.17 10.66
N ASP A 66 10.09 0.17 9.83
CA ASP A 66 11.31 0.89 10.25
C ASP A 66 10.99 2.31 10.71
N LEU A 67 9.90 2.91 10.19
CA LEU A 67 9.38 4.20 10.64
C LEU A 67 8.64 4.11 11.98
N GLY A 68 8.46 2.92 12.52
CA GLY A 68 7.77 2.71 13.80
C GLY A 68 6.25 2.64 13.68
N LEU A 69 5.72 2.50 12.48
CA LEU A 69 4.28 2.36 12.30
C LEU A 69 3.82 0.96 12.71
N PRO A 70 2.62 0.83 13.31
CA PRO A 70 2.13 -0.48 13.75
C PRO A 70 1.75 -1.42 12.61
N GLY A 71 1.54 -0.91 11.40
CA GLY A 71 1.21 -1.76 10.27
C GLY A 71 0.99 -0.99 8.98
N VAL A 72 0.62 -1.72 7.97
CA VAL A 72 0.33 -1.21 6.64
C VAL A 72 -0.89 -1.93 6.07
N PHE A 73 -1.71 -1.20 5.33
CA PHE A 73 -2.89 -1.78 4.70
C PHE A 73 -2.94 -1.43 3.22
N ALA A 74 -3.83 -2.09 2.50
CA ALA A 74 -4.09 -1.80 1.10
C ALA A 74 -5.54 -2.11 0.77
N TRP A 75 -6.08 -1.38 -0.20
CA TRP A 75 -7.32 -1.72 -0.86
C TRP A 75 -6.99 -2.46 -2.15
N THR A 76 -7.54 -3.64 -2.35
CA THR A 76 -7.11 -4.47 -3.49
C THR A 76 -8.22 -5.37 -4.02
N LEU A 77 -8.09 -5.71 -5.30
CA LEU A 77 -8.81 -6.82 -5.90
C LEU A 77 -7.94 -8.09 -5.90
N GLU A 78 -6.65 -7.95 -5.57
CA GLU A 78 -5.66 -9.03 -5.63
C GLU A 78 -5.37 -9.58 -4.22
N VAL A 79 -6.41 -10.09 -3.58
CA VAL A 79 -6.34 -10.56 -2.19
C VAL A 79 -5.29 -11.66 -2.01
N ASN A 80 -5.26 -12.63 -2.92
CA ASN A 80 -4.33 -13.76 -2.80
C ASN A 80 -2.87 -13.32 -2.91
N PHE A 81 -2.60 -12.32 -3.76
CA PHE A 81 -1.26 -11.74 -3.87
C PHE A 81 -0.80 -11.19 -2.51
N PHE A 82 -1.65 -10.38 -1.87
CA PHE A 82 -1.31 -9.79 -0.58
C PHE A 82 -1.26 -10.83 0.55
N ARG A 83 -2.16 -11.80 0.54
CA ARG A 83 -2.14 -12.87 1.55
C ARG A 83 -0.84 -13.67 1.50
N ALA A 84 -0.33 -13.92 0.29
CA ALA A 84 0.96 -14.60 0.13
C ALA A 84 2.13 -13.80 0.73
N LEU A 85 1.96 -12.48 0.89
CA LEU A 85 2.97 -11.59 1.47
C LEU A 85 2.75 -11.32 2.96
N GLY A 86 1.84 -12.05 3.59
CA GLY A 86 1.60 -11.94 5.03
C GLY A 86 0.51 -10.96 5.43
N TYR A 87 -0.25 -10.44 4.47
CA TYR A 87 -1.42 -9.60 4.75
C TYR A 87 -2.62 -10.50 5.05
N ARG A 88 -3.54 -10.00 5.86
CA ARG A 88 -4.82 -10.67 6.11
C ARG A 88 -5.96 -9.77 5.67
N VAL A 89 -7.06 -10.38 5.30
CA VAL A 89 -8.28 -9.65 4.97
C VAL A 89 -8.82 -9.02 6.26
N THR A 90 -9.24 -7.77 6.15
CA THR A 90 -9.89 -7.06 7.25
C THR A 90 -11.13 -6.33 6.72
N SER A 91 -11.93 -5.81 7.62
CA SER A 91 -13.08 -5.02 7.24
C SER A 91 -12.71 -3.54 7.26
N ARG A 92 -13.46 -2.76 6.47
CA ARG A 92 -13.35 -1.30 6.49
C ARG A 92 -13.50 -0.76 7.91
N GLU A 93 -14.47 -1.31 8.65
CA GLU A 93 -14.82 -0.85 9.98
C GLU A 93 -13.73 -1.14 11.02
N ALA A 94 -12.88 -2.11 10.76
CA ALA A 94 -11.75 -2.44 11.62
C ALA A 94 -10.55 -1.51 11.44
N LEU A 95 -10.57 -0.68 10.41
CA LEU A 95 -9.52 0.30 10.15
C LEU A 95 -9.83 1.62 10.85
N PRO A 96 -8.79 2.46 11.15
CA PRO A 96 -9.03 3.75 11.78
C PRO A 96 -10.00 4.63 10.98
N PRO A 97 -10.81 5.45 11.66
CA PRO A 97 -11.80 6.30 10.97
C PRO A 97 -11.26 7.21 9.88
N LYS A 98 -10.00 7.61 9.97
CA LYS A 98 -9.36 8.43 8.93
C LYS A 98 -9.36 7.75 7.57
N VAL A 99 -9.27 6.43 7.54
CA VAL A 99 -9.32 5.64 6.30
C VAL A 99 -10.71 5.71 5.71
N TRP A 100 -11.74 5.66 6.56
CA TRP A 100 -13.13 5.68 6.10
C TRP A 100 -13.52 7.03 5.52
N SER A 101 -13.01 8.12 6.07
CA SER A 101 -13.39 9.46 5.61
C SER A 101 -13.02 9.64 4.14
N GLU A 102 -11.89 9.09 3.70
CA GLU A 102 -11.52 9.11 2.29
C GLU A 102 -12.48 8.25 1.45
N CYS A 103 -12.86 7.09 1.97
CA CYS A 103 -13.83 6.22 1.29
C CYS A 103 -15.21 6.87 1.18
N ASN A 104 -15.64 7.57 2.22
CA ASN A 104 -16.94 8.26 2.21
C ASN A 104 -17.01 9.35 1.14
N ALA A 105 -15.88 9.96 0.81
CA ALA A 105 -15.80 10.97 -0.24
C ALA A 105 -15.65 10.36 -1.64
N CYS A 106 -15.43 9.06 -1.73
CA CYS A 106 -15.24 8.37 -3.00
C CYS A 106 -16.57 8.13 -3.70
N PRO A 107 -16.69 8.47 -5.01
CA PRO A 107 -17.95 8.23 -5.75
C PRO A 107 -18.36 6.76 -5.82
N PHE A 108 -17.41 5.85 -5.60
CA PHE A 108 -17.65 4.41 -5.68
C PHE A 108 -17.79 3.75 -4.31
N TYR A 109 -17.99 4.53 -3.25
CA TYR A 109 -18.04 4.03 -1.88
C TYR A 109 -18.98 2.82 -1.70
N GLU A 110 -20.20 2.93 -2.20
CA GLU A 110 -21.20 1.87 -2.05
C GLU A 110 -20.97 0.68 -2.98
N ASN A 111 -20.24 0.89 -4.07
CA ASN A 111 -20.02 -0.11 -5.11
C ASN A 111 -18.55 -0.53 -5.19
N CYS A 112 -17.77 -0.18 -4.20
CA CYS A 112 -16.36 -0.52 -4.18
C CYS A 112 -16.18 -2.02 -4.02
N ARG A 113 -15.52 -2.66 -4.98
CA ARG A 113 -15.22 -4.10 -4.95
C ARG A 113 -13.89 -4.41 -4.29
N GLU A 114 -13.11 -3.38 -4.01
CA GLU A 114 -11.82 -3.59 -3.38
C GLU A 114 -11.98 -4.06 -1.94
N ILE A 115 -11.11 -4.95 -1.56
CA ILE A 115 -11.10 -5.56 -0.24
C ILE A 115 -9.90 -5.01 0.53
N ALA A 116 -10.12 -4.68 1.79
CA ALA A 116 -9.05 -4.22 2.66
C ALA A 116 -8.22 -5.40 3.15
N VAL A 117 -6.91 -5.27 3.01
CA VAL A 117 -5.95 -6.22 3.56
C VAL A 117 -4.96 -5.45 4.43
N ILE A 118 -4.49 -6.08 5.51
CA ILE A 118 -3.63 -5.43 6.48
C ILE A 118 -2.50 -6.35 6.91
N LYS A 119 -1.33 -5.76 7.12
CA LYS A 119 -0.19 -6.44 7.72
C LYS A 119 0.21 -5.70 8.98
N GLU A 120 0.07 -6.35 10.12
CA GLU A 120 0.47 -5.81 11.41
C GLU A 120 1.88 -6.28 11.73
N PHE A 121 2.71 -5.37 12.26
CA PHE A 121 4.10 -5.70 12.60
C PHE A 121 4.24 -6.28 14.00
N SER A 122 3.21 -6.04 14.84
CA SER A 122 3.12 -6.65 16.16
C SER A 122 1.72 -7.18 16.34
N PRO A 123 1.52 -8.38 16.91
CA PRO A 123 0.18 -8.92 17.16
C PRO A 123 -0.68 -7.94 17.95
N GLY A 124 -1.89 -7.69 17.45
CA GLY A 124 -2.84 -6.82 18.11
C GLY A 124 -2.53 -5.32 18.05
N ALA A 125 -1.66 -4.89 17.14
CA ALA A 125 -1.25 -3.49 17.02
C ALA A 125 -2.41 -2.51 16.81
N PHE A 126 -3.52 -2.96 16.22
CA PHE A 126 -4.70 -2.14 15.95
C PHE A 126 -5.88 -2.44 16.85
N ARG A 127 -5.66 -3.16 17.93
CA ARG A 127 -6.67 -3.34 18.95
C ARG A 127 -6.70 -2.10 19.83
N GLY A 128 -7.78 -1.44 19.76
CA GLY A 128 -7.85 -0.33 20.48
C GLY A 128 -8.65 0.36 21.14
#